data_4e420ba502dff225aff74739736c333b
#
_entry.id   4e420ba502dff225aff74739736c333b
#
_cell.length_a   1.000
_cell.length_b   1.000
_cell.length_c   1.000
_cell.angle_alpha   90.00
_cell.angle_beta   90.00
_cell.angle_gamma   90.00
#
_symmetry.space_group_name_H-M   'P 1'
#
loop_
_entity.id
_entity.type
_entity.pdbx_description
1 polymer ?
#
loop_
_entity_poly.entity_id
_entity_poly.type
_entity_poly.pdbx_seq_one_letter_code
_entity_poly.pdbx_strand_id
1 'polypeptide(L)'
;MTNGTDNKKNEKTTPLSMKYFLIAGEPSGDLHASNLMKALMQADPEAQFRFYGGDKMKAVGGTLLRHYRTIAYMGFIPVILHARTILNAMKECRRQIVEWHPDVLILIDYPGFNLKIAEYVKTHTNIPVHYYIPPKIWAWKEHRIKDIKRNVDQIFSILPFEVPFYTQKHNYPIDYVGNPSVD
;
A
#
# COMPACT_ATOMS: atom_id res chain seq x y z
N MET A 1 -13.58 -38.42 -47.54
CA MET A 1 -13.38 -36.94 -47.48
C MET A 1 -14.27 -36.40 -46.40
N THR A 2 -13.77 -36.26 -45.19
CA THR A 2 -14.52 -35.71 -44.07
C THR A 2 -13.66 -34.61 -43.47
N ASN A 3 -14.07 -33.36 -43.71
CA ASN A 3 -13.46 -32.18 -43.16
C ASN A 3 -13.85 -32.07 -41.70
N GLY A 4 -12.89 -32.29 -40.79
CA GLY A 4 -12.99 -31.93 -39.40
C GLY A 4 -12.68 -30.43 -39.23
N THR A 5 -13.69 -29.64 -38.94
CA THR A 5 -13.53 -28.23 -38.51
C THR A 5 -13.18 -28.20 -37.03
N ASP A 6 -11.90 -28.01 -36.72
CA ASP A 6 -11.40 -27.69 -35.36
C ASP A 6 -11.93 -26.33 -34.94
N ASN A 7 -12.97 -26.38 -34.12
CA ASN A 7 -13.53 -25.18 -33.47
C ASN A 7 -12.72 -24.91 -32.18
N LYS A 8 -11.55 -24.25 -32.31
CA LYS A 8 -10.83 -23.70 -31.17
C LYS A 8 -11.71 -22.60 -30.56
N LYS A 9 -12.44 -22.95 -29.51
CA LYS A 9 -13.04 -21.97 -28.59
C LYS A 9 -11.92 -21.08 -28.02
N ASN A 10 -11.91 -19.81 -28.44
CA ASN A 10 -11.18 -18.77 -27.76
C ASN A 10 -11.80 -18.61 -26.36
N GLU A 11 -11.23 -19.27 -25.37
CA GLU A 11 -11.46 -18.90 -23.98
C GLU A 11 -10.89 -17.51 -23.79
N LYS A 12 -11.75 -16.52 -23.79
CA LYS A 12 -11.45 -15.19 -23.25
C LYS A 12 -11.17 -15.38 -21.77
N THR A 13 -9.91 -15.51 -21.40
CA THR A 13 -9.49 -15.34 -20.01
C THR A 13 -9.92 -13.93 -19.59
N THR A 14 -11.00 -13.85 -18.83
CA THR A 14 -11.40 -12.61 -18.15
C THR A 14 -10.18 -12.19 -17.31
N PRO A 15 -9.66 -10.97 -17.47
CA PRO A 15 -8.57 -10.52 -16.63
C PRO A 15 -9.03 -10.64 -15.17
N LEU A 16 -8.26 -11.33 -14.35
CA LEU A 16 -8.52 -11.42 -12.92
C LEU A 16 -8.45 -10.01 -12.34
N SER A 17 -9.59 -9.51 -11.86
CA SER A 17 -9.68 -8.23 -11.17
C SER A 17 -8.81 -8.25 -9.93
N MET A 18 -7.83 -7.35 -9.86
CA MET A 18 -6.92 -7.24 -8.72
C MET A 18 -7.58 -6.57 -7.52
N LYS A 19 -7.31 -7.10 -6.33
CA LYS A 19 -7.75 -6.56 -5.05
C LYS A 19 -6.60 -5.81 -4.39
N TYR A 20 -6.74 -4.51 -4.22
CA TYR A 20 -5.75 -3.64 -3.61
C TYR A 20 -6.20 -3.19 -2.23
N PHE A 21 -5.40 -3.45 -1.20
CA PHE A 21 -5.60 -2.86 0.12
C PHE A 21 -4.58 -1.73 0.33
N LEU A 22 -5.03 -0.49 0.52
CA LEU A 22 -4.15 0.67 0.68
C LEU A 22 -4.25 1.25 2.08
N ILE A 23 -3.12 1.75 2.60
CA ILE A 23 -3.08 2.44 3.90
C ILE A 23 -2.34 3.77 3.75
N ALA A 24 -3.09 4.87 3.88
CA ALA A 24 -2.60 6.23 3.95
C ALA A 24 -3.07 6.88 5.27
N GLY A 25 -2.14 7.34 6.09
CA GLY A 25 -2.42 7.82 7.46
C GLY A 25 -2.51 9.34 7.60
N GLU A 26 -2.37 10.11 6.52
CA GLU A 26 -2.34 11.59 6.56
C GLU A 26 -2.81 12.22 5.23
N PRO A 27 -3.09 13.55 5.21
CA PRO A 27 -3.62 14.22 4.01
C PRO A 27 -2.74 14.12 2.76
N SER A 28 -1.41 14.16 2.90
CA SER A 28 -0.47 13.99 1.79
C SER A 28 -0.55 12.56 1.24
N GLY A 29 -0.57 11.57 2.12
CA GLY A 29 -0.74 10.17 1.75
C GLY A 29 -2.07 9.89 1.04
N ASP A 30 -3.18 10.50 1.50
CA ASP A 30 -4.49 10.42 0.84
C ASP A 30 -4.47 10.97 -0.60
N LEU A 31 -3.77 12.10 -0.81
CA LEU A 31 -3.59 12.67 -2.15
C LEU A 31 -2.79 11.72 -3.06
N HIS A 32 -1.63 11.26 -2.60
CA HIS A 32 -0.78 10.37 -3.40
C HIS A 32 -1.46 9.03 -3.68
N ALA A 33 -2.11 8.44 -2.67
CA ALA A 33 -2.87 7.21 -2.83
C ALA A 33 -4.04 7.37 -3.81
N SER A 34 -4.76 8.51 -3.78
CA SER A 34 -5.84 8.77 -4.72
C SER A 34 -5.37 8.83 -6.17
N ASN A 35 -4.20 9.42 -6.43
CA ASN A 35 -3.59 9.45 -7.76
C ASN A 35 -3.14 8.04 -8.20
N LEU A 36 -2.54 7.27 -7.30
CA LEU A 36 -2.17 5.87 -7.56
C LEU A 36 -3.42 5.02 -7.89
N MET A 37 -4.51 5.16 -7.13
CA MET A 37 -5.76 4.44 -7.40
C MET A 37 -6.32 4.77 -8.78
N LYS A 38 -6.30 6.05 -9.21
CA LYS A 38 -6.74 6.44 -10.56
C LYS A 38 -5.90 5.76 -11.64
N ALA A 39 -4.59 5.73 -11.49
CA ALA A 39 -3.69 5.07 -12.44
C ALA A 39 -3.92 3.54 -12.48
N LEU A 40 -4.11 2.91 -11.33
CA LEU A 40 -4.43 1.49 -11.25
C LEU A 40 -5.78 1.15 -11.91
N MET A 41 -6.82 1.98 -11.73
CA MET A 41 -8.11 1.81 -12.39
C MET A 41 -8.04 2.00 -13.92
N GLN A 42 -7.11 2.82 -14.41
CA GLN A 42 -6.87 2.94 -15.87
C GLN A 42 -6.20 1.68 -16.43
N ALA A 43 -5.32 1.05 -15.66
CA ALA A 43 -4.64 -0.18 -16.08
C ALA A 43 -5.50 -1.43 -15.88
N ASP A 44 -6.34 -1.45 -14.83
CA ASP A 44 -7.26 -2.52 -14.47
C ASP A 44 -8.63 -1.91 -14.10
N PRO A 45 -9.55 -1.75 -15.08
CA PRO A 45 -10.88 -1.16 -14.85
C PRO A 45 -11.75 -1.93 -13.84
N GLU A 46 -11.47 -3.21 -13.63
CA GLU A 46 -12.19 -4.07 -12.69
C GLU A 46 -11.50 -4.11 -11.29
N ALA A 47 -10.43 -3.33 -11.08
CA ALA A 47 -9.70 -3.29 -9.82
C ALA A 47 -10.61 -2.99 -8.63
N GLN A 48 -10.44 -3.74 -7.56
CA GLN A 48 -11.18 -3.55 -6.32
C GLN A 48 -10.28 -2.92 -5.25
N PHE A 49 -10.81 -1.89 -4.58
CA PHE A 49 -10.07 -1.17 -3.55
C PHE A 49 -10.78 -1.23 -2.20
N ARG A 50 -10.03 -1.61 -1.16
CA ARG A 50 -10.36 -1.33 0.24
C ARG A 50 -9.22 -0.55 0.88
N PHE A 51 -9.53 0.44 1.70
CA PHE A 51 -8.47 1.30 2.19
C PHE A 51 -8.75 1.99 3.53
N TYR A 52 -7.66 2.30 4.20
CA TYR A 52 -7.55 3.33 5.22
C TYR A 52 -7.00 4.59 4.53
N GLY A 53 -7.72 5.70 4.61
CA GLY A 53 -7.36 6.91 3.86
C GLY A 53 -8.32 8.04 4.14
N GLY A 54 -8.57 8.90 3.17
CA GLY A 54 -9.42 10.05 3.33
C GLY A 54 -10.40 10.29 2.18
N ASP A 55 -10.85 11.55 2.11
CA ASP A 55 -11.89 11.95 1.16
C ASP A 55 -11.43 11.91 -0.29
N LYS A 56 -10.13 12.12 -0.57
CA LYS A 56 -9.58 12.06 -1.93
C LYS A 56 -9.59 10.64 -2.48
N MET A 57 -9.15 9.65 -1.71
CA MET A 57 -9.25 8.25 -2.09
C MET A 57 -10.71 7.82 -2.25
N LYS A 58 -11.58 8.22 -1.30
CA LYS A 58 -13.02 7.94 -1.36
C LYS A 58 -13.67 8.48 -2.63
N ALA A 59 -13.27 9.67 -3.08
CA ALA A 59 -13.79 10.27 -4.31
C ALA A 59 -13.39 9.51 -5.59
N VAL A 60 -12.29 8.74 -5.58
CA VAL A 60 -11.87 7.88 -6.70
C VAL A 60 -12.77 6.65 -6.80
N GLY A 61 -13.12 6.04 -5.67
CA GLY A 61 -13.95 4.83 -5.60
C GLY A 61 -13.43 3.83 -4.56
N GLY A 62 -14.04 2.64 -4.54
CA GLY A 62 -13.70 1.59 -3.59
C GLY A 62 -14.35 1.77 -2.21
N THR A 63 -13.86 1.04 -1.22
CA THR A 63 -14.43 1.01 0.13
C THR A 63 -13.49 1.64 1.15
N LEU A 64 -13.86 2.82 1.66
CA LEU A 64 -13.19 3.45 2.80
C LEU A 64 -13.59 2.70 4.08
N LEU A 65 -12.64 1.97 4.67
CA LEU A 65 -12.84 1.21 5.91
C LEU A 65 -12.61 2.08 7.15
N ARG A 66 -11.63 3.01 7.07
CA ARG A 66 -11.33 3.93 8.16
C ARG A 66 -10.73 5.22 7.63
N HIS A 67 -11.27 6.37 8.09
CA HIS A 67 -10.73 7.67 7.74
C HIS A 67 -9.48 7.98 8.58
N TYR A 68 -8.40 8.50 7.93
CA TYR A 68 -7.14 8.78 8.62
C TYR A 68 -7.30 9.75 9.79
N ARG A 69 -8.25 10.69 9.75
CA ARG A 69 -8.53 11.60 10.86
C ARG A 69 -8.85 10.88 12.16
N THR A 70 -9.42 9.69 12.11
CA THR A 70 -9.72 8.90 13.32
C THR A 70 -8.47 8.22 13.90
N ILE A 71 -7.37 8.18 13.15
CA ILE A 71 -6.09 7.58 13.55
C ILE A 71 -5.05 8.69 13.81
N ALA A 72 -5.08 9.77 13.03
CA ALA A 72 -4.07 10.84 12.99
C ALA A 72 -4.33 12.00 13.96
N TYR A 73 -5.34 11.94 14.84
CA TYR A 73 -5.56 12.94 15.90
C TYR A 73 -4.35 13.12 16.87
N MET A 74 -3.21 12.58 16.50
CA MET A 74 -2.03 12.38 17.35
C MET A 74 -0.98 13.47 17.30
N GLY A 75 -1.24 14.59 16.60
CA GLY A 75 -0.28 15.69 16.57
C GLY A 75 -0.28 16.57 17.84
N PHE A 76 -1.36 16.60 18.63
CA PHE A 76 -1.53 17.57 19.73
C PHE A 76 -2.02 16.98 21.06
N ILE A 77 -2.29 15.69 21.16
CA ILE A 77 -2.75 15.07 22.41
C ILE A 77 -1.76 13.97 22.82
N PRO A 78 -1.43 13.82 24.11
CA PRO A 78 -0.48 12.83 24.59
C PRO A 78 -0.80 11.42 24.05
N VAL A 79 0.17 10.80 23.36
CA VAL A 79 0.08 9.46 22.73
C VAL A 79 -0.50 8.40 23.68
N ILE A 80 -0.30 8.57 24.98
CA ILE A 80 -0.75 7.64 26.02
C ILE A 80 -2.29 7.55 26.08
N LEU A 81 -3.01 8.65 25.83
CA LEU A 81 -4.48 8.67 25.88
C LEU A 81 -5.14 7.99 24.68
N HIS A 82 -4.42 7.89 23.55
CA HIS A 82 -4.92 7.28 22.32
C HIS A 82 -4.28 5.94 21.95
N ALA A 83 -3.38 5.43 22.77
CA ALA A 83 -2.72 4.15 22.53
C ALA A 83 -3.73 3.01 22.27
N ARG A 84 -4.83 2.97 23.04
CA ARG A 84 -5.91 1.99 22.83
C ARG A 84 -6.58 2.14 21.47
N THR A 85 -6.85 3.36 21.03
CA THR A 85 -7.48 3.63 19.72
C THR A 85 -6.60 3.15 18.57
N ILE A 86 -5.29 3.40 18.66
CA ILE A 86 -4.32 2.95 17.65
C ILE A 86 -4.22 1.43 17.64
N LEU A 87 -4.09 0.81 18.81
CA LEU A 87 -4.01 -0.64 18.94
C LEU A 87 -5.28 -1.32 18.41
N ASN A 88 -6.45 -0.76 18.70
CA ASN A 88 -7.71 -1.24 18.15
C ASN A 88 -7.77 -1.07 16.63
N ALA A 89 -7.33 0.08 16.11
CA ALA A 89 -7.26 0.32 14.67
C ALA A 89 -6.30 -0.66 13.98
N MET A 90 -5.14 -0.96 14.59
CA MET A 90 -4.20 -1.97 14.08
C MET A 90 -4.81 -3.37 14.07
N LYS A 91 -5.46 -3.76 15.19
CA LYS A 91 -6.11 -5.07 15.29
C LYS A 91 -7.19 -5.24 14.22
N GLU A 92 -8.01 -4.22 14.05
CA GLU A 92 -9.07 -4.24 13.04
C GLU A 92 -8.51 -4.25 11.61
N CYS A 93 -7.49 -3.43 11.32
CA CYS A 93 -6.83 -3.41 10.02
C CYS A 93 -6.28 -4.80 9.65
N ARG A 94 -5.57 -5.46 10.57
CA ARG A 94 -5.04 -6.82 10.39
C ARG A 94 -6.16 -7.81 10.08
N ARG A 95 -7.24 -7.79 10.84
CA ARG A 95 -8.41 -8.65 10.62
C ARG A 95 -9.01 -8.41 9.23
N GLN A 96 -9.25 -7.16 8.84
CA GLN A 96 -9.85 -6.79 7.56
C GLN A 96 -8.97 -7.19 6.36
N ILE A 97 -7.63 -7.09 6.47
CA ILE A 97 -6.69 -7.56 5.44
C ILE A 97 -6.79 -9.07 5.29
N VAL A 98 -6.73 -9.82 6.40
CA VAL A 98 -6.78 -11.29 6.37
C VAL A 98 -8.13 -11.80 5.84
N GLU A 99 -9.25 -11.23 6.29
CA GLU A 99 -10.59 -11.64 5.86
C GLU A 99 -10.87 -11.33 4.38
N TRP A 100 -10.39 -10.20 3.88
CA TRP A 100 -10.62 -9.83 2.49
C TRP A 100 -9.64 -10.46 1.52
N HIS A 101 -8.46 -10.82 1.99
CA HIS A 101 -7.38 -11.45 1.23
C HIS A 101 -7.05 -10.68 -0.06
N PRO A 102 -6.48 -9.46 0.02
CA PRO A 102 -6.08 -8.69 -1.14
C PRO A 102 -4.93 -9.37 -1.88
N ASP A 103 -4.81 -9.10 -3.19
CA ASP A 103 -3.69 -9.56 -4.00
C ASP A 103 -2.40 -8.79 -3.69
N VAL A 104 -2.53 -7.56 -3.16
CA VAL A 104 -1.41 -6.75 -2.69
C VAL A 104 -1.84 -5.76 -1.61
N LEU A 105 -0.98 -5.58 -0.61
CA LEU A 105 -1.06 -4.51 0.38
C LEU A 105 -0.12 -3.38 -0.02
N ILE A 106 -0.65 -2.16 -0.21
CA ILE A 106 0.13 -0.97 -0.54
C ILE A 106 0.13 0.00 0.64
N LEU A 107 1.32 0.26 1.16
CA LEU A 107 1.54 1.17 2.29
C LEU A 107 2.02 2.53 1.75
N ILE A 108 1.43 3.63 2.21
CA ILE A 108 1.77 4.97 1.79
C ILE A 108 2.21 5.78 3.01
N ASP A 109 3.49 6.18 3.05
CA ASP A 109 4.09 6.92 4.18
C ASP A 109 3.71 6.34 5.57
N TYR A 110 3.45 7.15 6.59
CA TYR A 110 2.92 6.79 7.91
C TYR A 110 3.60 5.58 8.59
N PRO A 111 4.93 5.60 8.75
CA PRO A 111 5.74 4.42 9.07
C PRO A 111 5.45 3.79 10.45
N GLY A 112 4.97 4.58 11.42
CA GLY A 112 4.68 4.07 12.77
C GLY A 112 3.59 3.00 12.79
N PHE A 113 2.57 3.16 11.97
CA PHE A 113 1.47 2.22 11.79
C PHE A 113 1.81 1.18 10.70
N ASN A 114 2.25 1.66 9.55
CA ASN A 114 2.42 0.85 8.35
C ASN A 114 3.45 -0.26 8.51
N LEU A 115 4.60 0.00 9.15
CA LEU A 115 5.62 -1.04 9.39
C LEU A 115 5.13 -2.15 10.33
N LYS A 116 4.25 -1.83 11.29
CA LYS A 116 3.64 -2.83 12.17
C LYS A 116 2.58 -3.69 11.47
N ILE A 117 1.87 -3.10 10.49
CA ILE A 117 0.95 -3.86 9.63
C ILE A 117 1.76 -4.74 8.68
N ALA A 118 2.82 -4.22 8.05
CA ALA A 118 3.72 -5.00 7.19
C ALA A 118 4.27 -6.23 7.90
N GLU A 119 4.81 -6.06 9.11
CA GLU A 119 5.34 -7.14 9.95
C GLU A 119 4.29 -8.24 10.18
N TYR A 120 3.08 -7.84 10.55
CA TYR A 120 2.00 -8.80 10.78
C TYR A 120 1.61 -9.57 9.51
N VAL A 121 1.41 -8.85 8.40
CA VAL A 121 0.99 -9.44 7.12
C VAL A 121 2.05 -10.42 6.61
N LYS A 122 3.33 -10.07 6.65
CA LYS A 122 4.44 -10.95 6.24
C LYS A 122 4.60 -12.17 7.13
N THR A 123 4.25 -12.06 8.42
CA THR A 123 4.38 -13.18 9.36
C THR A 123 3.20 -14.16 9.27
N HIS A 124 2.00 -13.68 8.92
CA HIS A 124 0.77 -14.47 9.01
C HIS A 124 0.11 -14.77 7.66
N THR A 125 0.59 -14.20 6.56
CA THR A 125 0.02 -14.37 5.23
C THR A 125 1.12 -14.41 4.16
N ASN A 126 0.74 -14.75 2.93
CA ASN A 126 1.60 -14.67 1.74
C ASN A 126 1.29 -13.43 0.88
N ILE A 127 0.52 -12.46 1.40
CA ILE A 127 0.14 -11.25 0.67
C ILE A 127 1.40 -10.40 0.44
N PRO A 128 1.71 -10.02 -0.82
CA PRO A 128 2.79 -9.10 -1.13
C PRO A 128 2.58 -7.74 -0.46
N VAL A 129 3.64 -7.17 0.09
CA VAL A 129 3.64 -5.86 0.74
C VAL A 129 4.50 -4.90 -0.05
N HIS A 130 3.87 -3.90 -0.63
CA HIS A 130 4.53 -2.83 -1.38
C HIS A 130 4.51 -1.53 -0.56
N TYR A 131 5.58 -0.76 -0.64
CA TYR A 131 5.66 0.54 0.02
C TYR A 131 5.82 1.64 -1.03
N TYR A 132 4.78 2.44 -1.20
CA TYR A 132 4.80 3.64 -2.03
C TYR A 132 5.06 4.85 -1.13
N ILE A 133 6.08 5.65 -1.46
CA ILE A 133 6.62 6.74 -0.63
C ILE A 133 7.13 6.18 0.71
N PRO A 134 8.31 5.55 0.73
CA PRO A 134 8.85 4.92 1.92
C PRO A 134 9.20 5.94 3.01
N PRO A 135 9.37 5.48 4.26
CA PRO A 135 9.83 6.33 5.33
C PRO A 135 11.19 6.96 5.02
N LYS A 136 11.37 8.23 5.37
CA LYS A 136 12.62 8.98 5.17
C LYS A 136 13.70 8.50 6.14
N ILE A 137 14.08 7.23 6.06
CA ILE A 137 15.08 6.62 6.96
C ILE A 137 16.48 7.18 6.77
N TRP A 138 16.77 7.78 5.62
CA TRP A 138 18.01 8.50 5.34
C TRP A 138 18.18 9.77 6.19
N ALA A 139 17.08 10.39 6.64
CA ALA A 139 17.11 11.58 7.48
C ALA A 139 17.17 11.22 8.98
N TRP A 140 16.52 10.13 9.38
CA TRP A 140 16.44 9.71 10.79
C TRP A 140 15.89 8.29 10.90
N LYS A 141 16.20 7.58 12.01
CA LYS A 141 15.75 6.19 12.24
C LYS A 141 16.17 5.20 11.14
N GLU A 142 17.39 5.32 10.65
CA GLU A 142 17.96 4.42 9.63
C GLU A 142 17.88 2.94 10.03
N HIS A 143 17.86 2.62 11.33
CA HIS A 143 17.70 1.25 11.85
C HIS A 143 16.42 0.55 11.33
N ARG A 144 15.41 1.30 10.92
CA ARG A 144 14.17 0.75 10.30
C ARG A 144 14.42 0.00 9.00
N ILE A 145 15.58 0.16 8.38
CA ILE A 145 15.94 -0.60 7.17
C ILE A 145 15.84 -2.11 7.39
N LYS A 146 16.12 -2.59 8.61
CA LYS A 146 16.01 -4.02 8.94
C LYS A 146 14.57 -4.52 8.85
N ASP A 147 13.63 -3.73 9.36
CA ASP A 147 12.20 -4.05 9.32
C ASP A 147 11.65 -3.96 7.89
N ILE A 148 12.10 -2.95 7.13
CA ILE A 148 11.76 -2.79 5.72
C ILE A 148 12.22 -4.02 4.92
N LYS A 149 13.49 -4.41 5.01
CA LYS A 149 14.03 -5.57 4.30
C LYS A 149 13.31 -6.87 4.61
N ARG A 150 12.82 -7.00 5.84
CA ARG A 150 12.13 -8.22 6.28
C ARG A 150 10.68 -8.29 5.82
N ASN A 151 10.02 -7.14 5.79
CA ASN A 151 8.56 -7.08 5.78
C ASN A 151 7.98 -6.38 4.54
N VAL A 152 8.81 -5.82 3.65
CA VAL A 152 8.40 -5.14 2.43
C VAL A 152 9.02 -5.86 1.23
N ASP A 153 8.21 -6.20 0.24
CA ASP A 153 8.68 -6.91 -0.96
C ASP A 153 9.16 -5.94 -2.03
N GLN A 154 8.54 -4.76 -2.16
CA GLN A 154 8.88 -3.76 -3.16
C GLN A 154 8.69 -2.35 -2.63
N ILE A 155 9.63 -1.45 -2.97
CA ILE A 155 9.55 -0.02 -2.66
C ILE A 155 9.46 0.77 -3.96
N PHE A 156 8.51 1.72 -3.98
CA PHE A 156 8.35 2.73 -5.02
C PHE A 156 8.63 4.10 -4.43
N SER A 157 9.79 4.67 -4.77
CA SER A 157 10.22 5.98 -4.26
C SER A 157 9.87 7.10 -5.24
N ILE A 158 9.53 8.27 -4.69
CA ILE A 158 9.32 9.52 -5.43
C ILE A 158 10.53 10.45 -5.37
N LEU A 159 11.61 10.06 -4.70
CA LEU A 159 12.83 10.84 -4.51
C LEU A 159 14.01 10.12 -5.17
N PRO A 160 14.62 10.69 -6.22
CA PRO A 160 15.65 9.99 -7.00
C PRO A 160 16.90 9.65 -6.18
N PHE A 161 17.25 10.45 -5.18
CA PHE A 161 18.42 10.21 -4.32
C PHE A 161 18.22 9.04 -3.32
N GLU A 162 16.99 8.58 -3.12
CA GLU A 162 16.72 7.40 -2.29
C GLU A 162 17.20 6.11 -2.97
N VAL A 163 17.22 6.07 -4.31
CA VAL A 163 17.67 4.88 -5.04
C VAL A 163 19.10 4.49 -4.63
N PRO A 164 20.14 5.34 -4.77
CA PRO A 164 21.49 4.99 -4.34
C PRO A 164 21.57 4.72 -2.82
N PHE A 165 20.78 5.41 -2.00
CA PHE A 165 20.76 5.15 -0.57
C PHE A 165 20.31 3.72 -0.25
N TYR A 166 19.21 3.25 -0.84
CA TYR A 166 18.72 1.90 -0.61
C TYR A 166 19.58 0.84 -1.35
N THR A 167 19.98 1.09 -2.60
CA THR A 167 20.69 0.09 -3.41
C THR A 167 22.15 -0.05 -3.00
N GLN A 168 22.88 1.05 -2.91
CA GLN A 168 24.32 1.03 -2.67
C GLN A 168 24.67 0.86 -1.20
N LYS A 169 24.01 1.62 -0.32
CA LYS A 169 24.31 1.56 1.13
C LYS A 169 23.69 0.34 1.79
N HIS A 170 22.49 -0.03 1.39
CA HIS A 170 21.73 -1.08 2.07
C HIS A 170 21.55 -2.36 1.26
N ASN A 171 22.05 -2.44 0.03
CA ASN A 171 21.86 -3.59 -0.85
C ASN A 171 20.38 -4.04 -0.92
N TYR A 172 19.50 -3.07 -1.16
CA TYR A 172 18.07 -3.29 -1.28
C TYR A 172 17.54 -2.51 -2.49
N PRO A 173 17.21 -3.20 -3.60
CA PRO A 173 16.74 -2.54 -4.81
C PRO A 173 15.37 -1.91 -4.61
N ILE A 174 15.20 -0.70 -5.14
CA ILE A 174 13.93 0.03 -5.14
C ILE A 174 13.70 0.66 -6.51
N ASP A 175 12.44 0.97 -6.84
CA ASP A 175 12.07 1.65 -8.07
C ASP A 175 11.79 3.14 -7.82
N TYR A 176 12.37 3.99 -8.66
CA TYR A 176 12.00 5.40 -8.74
C TYR A 176 10.85 5.57 -9.73
N VAL A 177 9.73 6.11 -9.26
CA VAL A 177 8.49 6.23 -10.06
C VAL A 177 8.11 7.67 -10.40
N GLY A 178 9.02 8.62 -10.19
CA GLY A 178 8.73 10.05 -10.37
C GLY A 178 8.05 10.66 -9.14
N ASN A 179 7.98 11.99 -9.15
CA ASN A 179 7.33 12.75 -8.07
C ASN A 179 5.96 13.28 -8.54
N PRO A 180 4.86 12.69 -8.10
CA PRO A 180 3.52 13.08 -8.55
C PRO A 180 3.07 14.48 -8.07
N SER A 181 3.93 15.20 -7.33
CA SER A 181 3.68 16.59 -6.92
C SER A 181 4.32 17.61 -7.87
N VAL A 182 5.05 17.17 -8.89
CA VAL A 182 5.77 18.04 -9.83
C VAL A 182 5.12 18.04 -11.23
N ASP A 183 4.20 17.11 -11.48
CA ASP A 183 3.45 16.98 -12.75
C ASP A 183 2.19 17.85 -12.77
#